data_fb3f7034c39e748f385b94289b3d794d
#
_entry.id   fb3f7034c39e748f385b94289b3d794d
#
_cell.length_a   1.000
_cell.length_b   1.000
_cell.length_c   1.000
_cell.angle_alpha   90.00
_cell.angle_beta   90.00
_cell.angle_gamma   90.00
#
_symmetry.space_group_name_H-M   'P 1'
#
loop_
_entity.id
_entity.type
_entity.pdbx_description
1 polymer ?
#
loop_
_entity_poly.entity_id
_entity_poly.type
_entity_poly.pdbx_seq_one_letter_code
_entity_poly.pdbx_strand_id
1 'polypeptide(L)'
;NINDLLSPLVGENCFSLCNKKINSFGFSKEIVFGLTQNKNEGSIDPGKMMFTLKKKIGALGVNCYFSTEVESFEETTKGIRLRLNNKDQSIEIKTNKLAICNNAFSKKWFTEEDIIPGRGIILMTNDLSGLKVNSCFHYNEGYYYFRNVGRKLLIGGGREIDKKNETTFLFGINKTIRQKLINDIKTFILPNIDFNIESEWSGIMGFGKNKLPLIKQVSENVVLGVRLGGMGISIGSIVGEKTADLILNK
;
A
#
# COMPACT_ATOMS: atom_id res chain seq x y z
N ASN A 1 -24.71 -12.69 -6.87
CA ASN A 1 -24.63 -11.49 -6.05
C ASN A 1 -23.41 -11.60 -5.13
N ILE A 2 -22.65 -10.49 -4.94
CA ILE A 2 -21.45 -10.51 -4.07
C ILE A 2 -21.79 -10.82 -2.61
N ASN A 3 -22.95 -10.38 -2.14
CA ASN A 3 -23.40 -10.70 -0.80
C ASN A 3 -23.66 -12.21 -0.60
N ASP A 4 -24.13 -12.91 -1.62
CA ASP A 4 -24.37 -14.36 -1.55
C ASP A 4 -23.06 -15.14 -1.36
N LEU A 5 -21.96 -14.61 -1.93
CA LEU A 5 -20.62 -15.18 -1.79
C LEU A 5 -19.98 -14.85 -0.42
N LEU A 6 -20.22 -13.66 0.09
CA LEU A 6 -19.53 -13.16 1.29
C LEU A 6 -20.30 -13.37 2.58
N SER A 7 -21.64 -13.39 2.56
CA SER A 7 -22.44 -13.56 3.77
C SER A 7 -22.13 -14.83 4.57
N PRO A 8 -21.78 -15.98 3.98
CA PRO A 8 -21.33 -17.15 4.74
C PRO A 8 -20.01 -16.91 5.53
N LEU A 9 -19.19 -15.97 5.08
CA LEU A 9 -17.90 -15.66 5.71
C LEU A 9 -18.02 -14.55 6.75
N VAL A 10 -18.86 -13.53 6.50
CA VAL A 10 -18.97 -12.34 7.36
C VAL A 10 -20.27 -12.28 8.16
N GLY A 11 -21.18 -13.26 7.99
CA GLY A 11 -22.41 -13.40 8.76
C GLY A 11 -23.54 -12.46 8.35
N GLU A 12 -23.34 -11.60 7.33
CA GLU A 12 -24.33 -10.61 6.90
C GLU A 12 -24.07 -10.06 5.49
N ASN A 13 -25.08 -9.35 4.95
CA ASN A 13 -24.92 -8.59 3.72
C ASN A 13 -24.14 -7.30 4.00
N CYS A 14 -22.90 -7.22 3.51
CA CYS A 14 -22.04 -6.06 3.70
C CYS A 14 -22.11 -5.02 2.57
N PHE A 15 -22.55 -5.41 1.37
CA PHE A 15 -22.68 -4.50 0.23
C PHE A 15 -24.12 -4.06 -0.02
N SER A 16 -24.32 -2.77 -0.29
CA SER A 16 -25.60 -2.19 -0.66
C SER A 16 -25.46 -1.19 -1.79
N LEU A 17 -26.49 -1.08 -2.64
CA LEU A 17 -26.57 -0.03 -3.66
C LEU A 17 -26.91 1.31 -3.00
N CYS A 18 -26.16 2.35 -3.36
CA CYS A 18 -26.36 3.70 -2.85
C CYS A 18 -26.35 4.78 -3.94
N ASN A 19 -26.93 4.48 -5.12
CA ASN A 19 -26.94 5.35 -6.29
C ASN A 19 -27.51 6.75 -6.02
N LYS A 20 -28.44 6.88 -5.06
CA LYS A 20 -28.98 8.19 -4.62
C LYS A 20 -27.90 9.13 -4.08
N LYS A 21 -26.76 8.58 -3.62
CA LYS A 21 -25.63 9.37 -3.09
C LYS A 21 -24.69 9.90 -4.18
N ILE A 22 -24.80 9.49 -5.45
CA ILE A 22 -23.92 9.95 -6.54
C ILE A 22 -23.86 11.49 -6.58
N ASN A 23 -25.03 12.15 -6.56
CA ASN A 23 -25.10 13.60 -6.54
C ASN A 23 -24.55 14.24 -5.26
N SER A 24 -24.76 13.61 -4.11
CA SER A 24 -24.29 14.17 -2.84
C SER A 24 -22.76 14.21 -2.75
N PHE A 25 -22.07 13.32 -3.48
CA PHE A 25 -20.62 13.35 -3.63
C PHE A 25 -20.13 14.27 -4.75
N GLY A 26 -21.04 14.81 -5.59
CA GLY A 26 -20.70 15.70 -6.69
C GLY A 26 -20.23 15.00 -7.96
N PHE A 27 -20.40 13.67 -8.07
CA PHE A 27 -19.98 12.90 -9.23
C PHE A 27 -20.86 13.17 -10.47
N SER A 28 -20.27 13.07 -11.65
CA SER A 28 -21.00 13.14 -12.92
C SER A 28 -21.97 11.97 -13.06
N LYS A 29 -23.26 12.28 -13.23
CA LYS A 29 -24.29 11.27 -13.48
C LYS A 29 -24.23 10.68 -14.90
N GLU A 30 -23.58 11.38 -15.83
CA GLU A 30 -23.43 10.92 -17.21
C GLU A 30 -22.40 9.78 -17.31
N ILE A 31 -21.52 9.66 -16.31
CA ILE A 31 -20.43 8.68 -16.31
C ILE A 31 -20.58 7.69 -15.15
N VAL A 32 -21.04 8.13 -13.99
CA VAL A 32 -21.21 7.26 -12.82
C VAL A 32 -22.66 6.77 -12.75
N PHE A 33 -22.89 5.53 -13.18
CA PHE A 33 -24.23 4.92 -13.22
C PHE A 33 -24.58 4.09 -11.98
N GLY A 34 -23.60 3.71 -11.18
CA GLY A 34 -23.78 2.88 -10.00
C GLY A 34 -22.79 3.20 -8.91
N LEU A 35 -23.28 3.12 -7.67
CA LEU A 35 -22.47 3.27 -6.47
C LEU A 35 -22.88 2.17 -5.48
N THR A 36 -21.91 1.38 -5.04
CA THR A 36 -22.06 0.40 -3.97
C THR A 36 -21.31 0.85 -2.74
N GLN A 37 -21.84 0.54 -1.58
CA GLN A 37 -21.21 0.81 -0.29
C GLN A 37 -20.97 -0.51 0.43
N ASN A 38 -19.75 -0.71 0.95
CA ASN A 38 -19.45 -1.71 1.95
C ASN A 38 -19.55 -1.05 3.33
N LYS A 39 -20.44 -1.57 4.20
CA LYS A 39 -20.67 -1.00 5.53
C LYS A 39 -19.61 -1.40 6.56
N ASN A 40 -18.86 -2.47 6.27
CA ASN A 40 -17.85 -3.02 7.17
C ASN A 40 -16.44 -2.46 6.90
N GLU A 41 -16.29 -1.62 5.86
CA GLU A 41 -15.03 -0.96 5.54
C GLU A 41 -15.05 0.51 5.92
N GLY A 42 -13.88 1.02 6.22
CA GLY A 42 -13.68 2.43 6.54
C GLY A 42 -12.41 2.97 5.91
N SER A 43 -12.11 4.24 6.18
CA SER A 43 -10.89 4.88 5.74
C SER A 43 -9.92 5.08 6.90
N ILE A 44 -8.63 4.94 6.61
CA ILE A 44 -7.55 5.21 7.57
C ILE A 44 -6.56 6.18 6.93
N ASP A 45 -5.94 7.01 7.76
CA ASP A 45 -4.78 7.80 7.37
C ASP A 45 -3.51 6.98 7.56
N PRO A 46 -2.83 6.53 6.48
CA PRO A 46 -1.65 5.68 6.58
C PRO A 46 -0.49 6.37 7.32
N GLY A 47 -0.35 7.69 7.16
CA GLY A 47 0.70 8.45 7.84
C GLY A 47 0.50 8.46 9.36
N LYS A 48 -0.72 8.76 9.82
CA LYS A 48 -1.08 8.71 11.25
C LYS A 48 -0.99 7.30 11.81
N MET A 49 -1.38 6.28 11.05
CA MET A 49 -1.23 4.88 11.43
C MET A 49 0.24 4.54 11.67
N MET A 50 1.12 4.83 10.71
CA MET A 50 2.56 4.55 10.84
C MET A 50 3.21 5.34 11.99
N PHE A 51 2.81 6.59 12.19
CA PHE A 51 3.26 7.37 13.33
C PHE A 51 2.87 6.72 14.67
N THR A 52 1.63 6.24 14.78
CA THR A 52 1.12 5.58 15.98
C THR A 52 1.83 4.25 16.22
N LEU A 53 2.04 3.45 15.17
CA LEU A 53 2.80 2.20 15.27
C LEU A 53 4.25 2.45 15.73
N LYS A 54 4.93 3.47 15.18
CA LYS A 54 6.28 3.86 15.65
C LYS A 54 6.30 4.20 17.14
N LYS A 55 5.34 4.99 17.60
CA LYS A 55 5.23 5.32 19.04
C LYS A 55 5.04 4.06 19.89
N LYS A 56 4.16 3.16 19.44
CA LYS A 56 3.86 1.92 20.16
C LYS A 56 5.08 1.01 20.27
N ILE A 57 5.78 0.75 19.16
CA ILE A 57 6.97 -0.13 19.18
C ILE A 57 8.11 0.50 20.00
N GLY A 58 8.30 1.82 19.95
CA GLY A 58 9.26 2.51 20.81
C GLY A 58 8.92 2.37 22.30
N ALA A 59 7.65 2.49 22.69
CA ALA A 59 7.19 2.27 24.06
C ALA A 59 7.39 0.82 24.53
N LEU A 60 7.46 -0.13 23.62
CA LEU A 60 7.78 -1.54 23.87
C LEU A 60 9.30 -1.82 23.90
N GLY A 61 10.15 -0.81 23.83
CA GLY A 61 11.60 -0.95 23.87
C GLY A 61 12.25 -1.37 22.56
N VAL A 62 11.52 -1.35 21.44
CA VAL A 62 12.09 -1.67 20.13
C VAL A 62 12.89 -0.49 19.60
N ASN A 63 14.16 -0.70 19.29
CA ASN A 63 15.01 0.30 18.67
C ASN A 63 14.75 0.39 17.17
N CYS A 64 14.52 1.59 16.65
CA CYS A 64 14.33 1.87 15.24
C CYS A 64 15.47 2.73 14.70
N TYR A 65 16.17 2.24 13.70
CA TYR A 65 17.25 2.96 13.03
C TYR A 65 16.74 3.41 11.66
N PHE A 66 16.61 4.73 11.48
CA PHE A 66 16.18 5.36 10.24
C PHE A 66 17.38 5.83 9.44
N SER A 67 17.18 6.07 8.14
CA SER A 67 18.24 6.47 7.20
C SER A 67 19.42 5.49 7.19
N THR A 68 19.14 4.22 7.47
CA THR A 68 20.13 3.16 7.58
C THR A 68 19.74 2.02 6.66
N GLU A 69 20.53 1.78 5.63
CA GLU A 69 20.30 0.70 4.66
C GLU A 69 21.02 -0.57 5.10
N VAL A 70 20.33 -1.71 5.01
CA VAL A 70 20.98 -3.03 5.09
C VAL A 70 21.56 -3.36 3.72
N GLU A 71 22.89 -3.30 3.59
CA GLU A 71 23.58 -3.62 2.34
C GLU A 71 23.62 -5.11 2.07
N SER A 72 23.96 -5.88 3.10
CA SER A 72 24.08 -7.34 3.03
C SER A 72 23.88 -7.97 4.40
N PHE A 73 23.59 -9.26 4.38
CA PHE A 73 23.64 -10.11 5.57
C PHE A 73 24.31 -11.45 5.25
N GLU A 74 24.91 -12.06 6.26
CA GLU A 74 25.60 -13.34 6.18
C GLU A 74 25.25 -14.19 7.39
N GLU A 75 24.83 -15.42 7.17
CA GLU A 75 24.65 -16.39 8.24
C GLU A 75 26.00 -17.04 8.59
N THR A 76 26.29 -17.08 9.89
CA THR A 76 27.51 -17.67 10.44
C THR A 76 27.15 -18.71 11.49
N THR A 77 28.10 -19.48 11.94
CA THR A 77 27.92 -20.43 13.05
C THR A 77 27.55 -19.78 14.40
N LYS A 78 27.69 -18.44 14.50
CA LYS A 78 27.42 -17.65 15.71
C LYS A 78 26.22 -16.71 15.54
N GLY A 79 25.36 -16.92 14.54
CA GLY A 79 24.21 -16.06 14.22
C GLY A 79 24.40 -15.33 12.89
N ILE A 80 23.77 -14.18 12.76
CA ILE A 80 23.71 -13.40 11.52
C ILE A 80 24.51 -12.11 11.70
N ARG A 81 25.34 -11.82 10.71
CA ARG A 81 26.07 -10.56 10.58
C ARG A 81 25.38 -9.69 9.55
N LEU A 82 25.00 -8.48 9.94
CA LEU A 82 24.40 -7.46 9.06
C LEU A 82 25.42 -6.37 8.78
N ARG A 83 25.60 -6.01 7.52
CA ARG A 83 26.31 -4.79 7.14
C ARG A 83 25.29 -3.71 6.81
N LEU A 84 25.41 -2.60 7.52
CA LEU A 84 24.54 -1.44 7.39
C LEU A 84 25.33 -0.27 6.83
N ASN A 85 24.66 0.55 6.03
CA ASN A 85 25.17 1.83 5.56
C ASN A 85 24.27 2.95 6.12
N ASN A 86 24.89 3.89 6.81
CA ASN A 86 24.26 5.13 7.26
C ASN A 86 25.07 6.30 6.71
N LYS A 87 24.69 6.78 5.52
CA LYS A 87 25.39 7.82 4.75
C LYS A 87 26.86 7.43 4.48
N ASP A 88 27.79 7.90 5.30
CA ASP A 88 29.23 7.70 5.10
C ASP A 88 29.84 6.67 6.07
N GLN A 89 29.01 5.98 6.85
CA GLN A 89 29.47 5.01 7.86
C GLN A 89 28.95 3.61 7.58
N SER A 90 29.86 2.66 7.48
CA SER A 90 29.53 1.24 7.50
C SER A 90 29.50 0.75 8.95
N ILE A 91 28.39 0.14 9.33
CA ILE A 91 28.14 -0.38 10.68
C ILE A 91 27.91 -1.89 10.57
N GLU A 92 28.54 -2.67 11.43
CA GLU A 92 28.26 -4.11 11.55
C GLU A 92 27.37 -4.36 12.78
N ILE A 93 26.28 -5.10 12.58
CA ILE A 93 25.42 -5.60 13.64
C ILE A 93 25.41 -7.12 13.62
N LYS A 94 25.46 -7.74 14.80
CA LYS A 94 25.27 -9.18 14.99
C LYS A 94 23.93 -9.44 15.66
N THR A 95 23.21 -10.42 15.16
CA THR A 95 21.93 -10.86 15.71
C THR A 95 21.78 -12.37 15.60
N ASN A 96 20.94 -12.96 16.41
CA ASN A 96 20.66 -14.40 16.35
C ASN A 96 19.62 -14.70 15.27
N LYS A 97 18.69 -13.79 15.00
CA LYS A 97 17.57 -14.01 14.06
C LYS A 97 17.31 -12.76 13.22
N LEU A 98 16.82 -12.94 12.00
CA LEU A 98 16.54 -11.87 11.05
C LEU A 98 15.18 -12.07 10.38
N ALA A 99 14.27 -11.12 10.54
CA ALA A 99 13.04 -11.04 9.75
C ALA A 99 13.18 -9.96 8.66
N ILE A 100 12.99 -10.35 7.42
CA ILE A 100 13.10 -9.46 6.26
C ILE A 100 11.69 -9.08 5.81
N CYS A 101 11.34 -7.79 6.00
CA CYS A 101 10.00 -7.24 5.78
C CYS A 101 10.01 -6.03 4.83
N ASN A 102 11.03 -5.87 4.02
CA ASN A 102 11.22 -4.72 3.12
C ASN A 102 10.48 -4.87 1.77
N ASN A 103 9.46 -5.72 1.73
CA ASN A 103 8.51 -5.92 0.62
C ASN A 103 9.21 -6.19 -0.73
N ALA A 104 8.98 -5.39 -1.77
CA ALA A 104 9.58 -5.59 -3.09
C ALA A 104 11.11 -5.61 -3.06
N PHE A 105 11.72 -4.82 -2.19
CA PHE A 105 13.18 -4.66 -2.12
C PHE A 105 13.91 -5.91 -1.62
N SER A 106 13.21 -6.88 -1.03
CA SER A 106 13.77 -8.18 -0.68
C SER A 106 14.24 -8.99 -1.91
N LYS A 107 13.72 -8.67 -3.11
CA LYS A 107 14.15 -9.27 -4.37
C LYS A 107 15.66 -9.13 -4.61
N LYS A 108 16.30 -8.13 -4.01
CA LYS A 108 17.76 -7.95 -4.04
C LYS A 108 18.52 -9.17 -3.52
N TRP A 109 17.97 -9.83 -2.50
CA TRP A 109 18.61 -11.00 -1.85
C TRP A 109 17.97 -12.33 -2.23
N PHE A 110 16.70 -12.32 -2.66
CA PHE A 110 15.90 -13.51 -2.96
C PHE A 110 15.45 -13.48 -4.42
N THR A 111 16.40 -13.62 -5.33
CA THR A 111 16.18 -13.51 -6.78
C THR A 111 15.23 -14.57 -7.32
N GLU A 112 15.19 -15.76 -6.71
CA GLU A 112 14.33 -16.87 -7.12
C GLU A 112 12.89 -16.75 -6.60
N GLU A 113 12.64 -15.91 -5.57
CA GLU A 113 11.31 -15.76 -5.04
C GLU A 113 10.39 -14.98 -6.00
N ASP A 114 9.11 -15.37 -6.01
CA ASP A 114 8.08 -14.71 -6.81
C ASP A 114 7.71 -13.35 -6.22
N ILE A 115 8.62 -12.40 -6.37
CA ILE A 115 8.47 -11.01 -5.94
C ILE A 115 8.70 -10.11 -7.14
N ILE A 116 7.67 -9.37 -7.53
CA ILE A 116 7.65 -8.48 -8.69
C ILE A 116 7.45 -7.06 -8.19
N PRO A 117 8.37 -6.12 -8.43
CA PRO A 117 8.17 -4.73 -8.05
C PRO A 117 7.07 -4.10 -8.88
N GLY A 118 6.31 -3.22 -8.29
CA GLY A 118 5.30 -2.45 -8.99
C GLY A 118 5.20 -1.05 -8.46
N ARG A 119 5.52 -0.07 -9.32
CA ARG A 119 5.38 1.33 -8.98
C ARG A 119 3.92 1.75 -9.07
N GLY A 120 3.44 2.47 -8.06
CA GLY A 120 2.17 3.18 -8.06
C GLY A 120 2.40 4.66 -7.88
N ILE A 121 1.54 5.48 -8.45
CA ILE A 121 1.58 6.93 -8.29
C ILE A 121 0.35 7.45 -7.57
N ILE A 122 0.52 8.55 -6.88
CA ILE A 122 -0.54 9.28 -6.19
C ILE A 122 -0.44 10.75 -6.56
N LEU A 123 -1.60 11.36 -6.80
CA LEU A 123 -1.76 12.79 -6.99
C LEU A 123 -2.61 13.35 -5.87
N MET A 124 -2.30 14.55 -5.40
CA MET A 124 -3.11 15.29 -4.43
C MET A 124 -3.35 16.70 -4.94
N THR A 125 -4.61 17.14 -4.88
CA THR A 125 -4.99 18.50 -5.29
C THR A 125 -4.61 19.51 -4.23
N ASN A 126 -4.66 20.79 -4.61
CA ASN A 126 -4.77 21.90 -3.66
C ASN A 126 -6.06 21.80 -2.83
N ASP A 127 -6.21 22.68 -1.84
CA ASP A 127 -7.46 22.84 -1.11
C ASP A 127 -8.61 23.24 -2.05
N LEU A 128 -9.73 22.52 -1.96
CA LEU A 128 -10.89 22.69 -2.83
C LEU A 128 -12.05 23.29 -2.04
N SER A 129 -12.56 24.41 -2.52
CA SER A 129 -13.82 24.94 -2.03
C SER A 129 -14.97 24.09 -2.57
N GLY A 130 -15.85 23.62 -1.67
CA GLY A 130 -17.01 22.84 -2.06
C GLY A 130 -16.74 21.35 -2.36
N LEU A 131 -15.59 20.79 -1.96
CA LEU A 131 -15.33 19.36 -2.06
C LEU A 131 -16.40 18.57 -1.30
N LYS A 132 -17.16 17.74 -2.02
CA LYS A 132 -18.23 16.90 -1.46
C LYS A 132 -17.77 15.44 -1.22
N VAL A 133 -16.63 15.06 -1.75
CA VAL A 133 -16.01 13.73 -1.51
C VAL A 133 -15.59 13.66 -0.04
N ASN A 134 -16.16 12.73 0.72
CA ASN A 134 -15.92 12.56 2.15
C ASN A 134 -15.80 11.09 2.57
N SER A 135 -15.37 10.23 1.64
CA SER A 135 -15.19 8.79 1.84
C SER A 135 -14.08 8.29 0.94
N CYS A 136 -13.74 6.98 1.07
CA CYS A 136 -12.86 6.28 0.15
C CYS A 136 -13.67 5.61 -0.95
N PHE A 137 -13.18 5.71 -2.17
CA PHE A 137 -13.80 5.15 -3.36
C PHE A 137 -12.80 4.32 -4.15
N HIS A 138 -13.31 3.24 -4.75
CA HIS A 138 -12.60 2.41 -5.73
C HIS A 138 -13.44 2.34 -7.00
N TYR A 139 -12.78 2.23 -8.14
CA TYR A 139 -13.42 1.99 -9.44
C TYR A 139 -12.52 1.17 -10.35
N ASN A 140 -13.08 0.69 -11.46
CA ASN A 140 -12.39 -0.18 -12.40
C ASN A 140 -11.72 -1.37 -11.68
N GLU A 141 -12.53 -2.26 -11.08
CA GLU A 141 -12.06 -3.46 -10.38
C GLU A 141 -11.06 -3.21 -9.23
N GLY A 142 -11.03 -1.97 -8.69
CA GLY A 142 -10.10 -1.57 -7.64
C GLY A 142 -8.72 -1.13 -8.13
N TYR A 143 -8.51 -1.01 -9.45
CA TYR A 143 -7.25 -0.48 -9.99
C TYR A 143 -7.05 1.00 -9.69
N TYR A 144 -8.12 1.74 -9.42
CA TYR A 144 -8.10 3.15 -9.07
C TYR A 144 -8.78 3.38 -7.73
N TYR A 145 -8.29 4.35 -7.01
CA TYR A 145 -8.88 4.75 -5.75
C TYR A 145 -8.72 6.25 -5.54
N PHE A 146 -9.69 6.84 -4.83
CA PHE A 146 -9.61 8.23 -4.41
C PHE A 146 -10.34 8.45 -3.09
N ARG A 147 -9.97 9.52 -2.42
CA ARG A 147 -10.60 9.97 -1.17
C ARG A 147 -10.32 11.44 -0.91
N ASN A 148 -10.99 12.02 0.07
CA ASN A 148 -10.58 13.29 0.61
C ASN A 148 -9.45 13.15 1.66
N VAL A 149 -8.62 14.19 1.74
CA VAL A 149 -7.67 14.44 2.83
C VAL A 149 -7.90 15.88 3.28
N GLY A 150 -8.73 16.06 4.33
CA GLY A 150 -9.27 17.37 4.63
C GLY A 150 -10.11 17.90 3.45
N ARG A 151 -9.72 19.06 2.91
CA ARG A 151 -10.35 19.68 1.74
C ARG A 151 -9.66 19.36 0.40
N LYS A 152 -8.68 18.48 0.39
CA LYS A 152 -7.97 18.05 -0.82
C LYS A 152 -8.51 16.71 -1.31
N LEU A 153 -8.44 16.48 -2.63
CA LEU A 153 -8.67 15.16 -3.21
C LEU A 153 -7.34 14.45 -3.41
N LEU A 154 -7.25 13.21 -2.96
CA LEU A 154 -6.16 12.30 -3.23
C LEU A 154 -6.66 11.22 -4.17
N ILE A 155 -5.92 10.93 -5.26
CA ILE A 155 -6.22 9.87 -6.22
C ILE A 155 -4.96 9.08 -6.56
N GLY A 156 -5.11 7.79 -6.76
CA GLY A 156 -4.02 6.91 -7.16
C GLY A 156 -4.50 5.70 -7.94
N GLY A 157 -3.55 4.88 -8.39
CA GLY A 157 -3.82 3.68 -9.18
C GLY A 157 -3.40 3.80 -10.63
N GLY A 158 -4.04 3.02 -11.50
CA GLY A 158 -3.81 3.09 -12.96
C GLY A 158 -2.56 2.38 -13.47
N ARG A 159 -1.89 1.57 -12.62
CA ARG A 159 -0.68 0.84 -13.03
C ARG A 159 -0.91 -0.11 -14.22
N GLU A 160 -2.12 -0.59 -14.41
CA GLU A 160 -2.49 -1.51 -15.50
C GLU A 160 -2.34 -0.88 -16.88
N ILE A 161 -2.42 0.45 -17.00
CA ILE A 161 -2.27 1.17 -18.28
C ILE A 161 -0.87 0.96 -18.87
N ASP A 162 0.15 0.92 -18.00
CA ASP A 162 1.55 0.81 -18.43
C ASP A 162 2.31 -0.15 -17.52
N LYS A 163 1.75 -1.34 -17.33
CA LYS A 163 2.27 -2.35 -16.42
C LYS A 163 3.75 -2.65 -16.65
N LYS A 164 4.20 -2.63 -17.92
CA LYS A 164 5.58 -2.92 -18.28
C LYS A 164 6.55 -1.90 -17.67
N ASN A 165 6.30 -0.62 -17.84
CA ASN A 165 7.16 0.46 -17.32
C ASN A 165 6.97 0.66 -15.80
N GLU A 166 5.82 0.26 -15.27
CA GLU A 166 5.56 0.29 -13.82
C GLU A 166 6.08 -0.95 -13.09
N THR A 167 6.65 -1.94 -13.79
CA THR A 167 7.39 -3.07 -13.19
C THR A 167 8.85 -2.66 -12.97
N THR A 168 9.08 -1.89 -11.93
CA THR A 168 10.38 -1.25 -11.67
C THR A 168 10.61 -0.97 -10.19
N PHE A 169 11.88 -0.85 -9.78
CA PHE A 169 12.32 -0.34 -8.48
C PHE A 169 12.57 1.17 -8.46
N LEU A 170 12.51 1.82 -9.62
CA LEU A 170 12.79 3.25 -9.74
C LEU A 170 11.55 4.07 -9.36
N PHE A 171 11.75 5.04 -8.48
CA PHE A 171 10.74 6.06 -8.20
C PHE A 171 10.57 6.99 -9.40
N GLY A 172 9.41 7.62 -9.50
CA GLY A 172 9.10 8.58 -10.55
C GLY A 172 7.62 8.59 -10.91
N ILE A 173 7.22 9.56 -11.71
CA ILE A 173 5.83 9.76 -12.13
C ILE A 173 5.67 9.34 -13.60
N ASN A 174 4.80 8.38 -13.84
CA ASN A 174 4.40 7.99 -15.19
C ASN A 174 3.43 9.02 -15.75
N LYS A 175 3.83 9.69 -16.82
CA LYS A 175 3.06 10.79 -17.44
C LYS A 175 1.70 10.32 -17.98
N THR A 176 1.63 9.13 -18.55
CA THR A 176 0.39 8.57 -19.12
C THR A 176 -0.62 8.29 -18.00
N ILE A 177 -0.18 7.64 -16.92
CA ILE A 177 -1.04 7.36 -15.77
C ILE A 177 -1.46 8.68 -15.10
N ARG A 178 -0.52 9.60 -14.92
CA ARG A 178 -0.80 10.94 -14.37
C ARG A 178 -1.91 11.65 -15.15
N GLN A 179 -1.79 11.68 -16.47
CA GLN A 179 -2.79 12.33 -17.31
C GLN A 179 -4.16 11.67 -17.21
N LYS A 180 -4.21 10.33 -17.15
CA LYS A 180 -5.46 9.58 -16.94
C LYS A 180 -6.10 9.96 -15.61
N LEU A 181 -5.35 9.99 -14.51
CA LEU A 181 -5.88 10.37 -13.19
C LEU A 181 -6.43 11.80 -13.18
N ILE A 182 -5.72 12.75 -13.80
CA ILE A 182 -6.20 14.14 -13.95
C ILE A 182 -7.49 14.19 -14.76
N ASN A 183 -7.57 13.42 -15.87
CA ASN A 183 -8.77 13.36 -16.67
C ASN A 183 -9.96 12.80 -15.87
N ASP A 184 -9.74 11.76 -15.08
CA ASP A 184 -10.80 11.18 -14.23
C ASP A 184 -11.31 12.16 -13.17
N ILE A 185 -10.41 12.93 -12.56
CA ILE A 185 -10.84 14.01 -11.65
C ILE A 185 -11.75 14.98 -12.39
N LYS A 186 -11.35 15.45 -13.57
CA LYS A 186 -12.09 16.47 -14.35
C LYS A 186 -13.42 15.97 -14.91
N THR A 187 -13.48 14.70 -15.32
CA THR A 187 -14.64 14.20 -16.06
C THR A 187 -15.76 13.68 -15.16
N PHE A 188 -15.44 12.99 -14.08
CA PHE A 188 -16.50 12.38 -13.28
C PHE A 188 -16.37 12.54 -11.76
N ILE A 189 -15.16 12.76 -11.21
CA ILE A 189 -15.01 12.90 -9.76
C ILE A 189 -15.37 14.34 -9.32
N LEU A 190 -14.81 15.33 -10.01
CA LEU A 190 -14.98 16.76 -9.72
C LEU A 190 -15.32 17.54 -11.00
N PRO A 191 -16.41 17.23 -11.73
CA PRO A 191 -16.68 17.80 -13.05
C PRO A 191 -16.90 19.32 -13.03
N ASN A 192 -17.23 19.89 -11.88
CA ASN A 192 -17.57 21.31 -11.73
C ASN A 192 -16.66 22.04 -10.70
N ILE A 193 -15.49 21.50 -10.42
CA ILE A 193 -14.54 22.10 -9.46
C ILE A 193 -13.18 22.25 -10.13
N ASP A 194 -12.68 23.47 -10.20
CA ASP A 194 -11.32 23.74 -10.65
C ASP A 194 -10.31 23.31 -9.60
N PHE A 195 -9.23 22.69 -10.05
CA PHE A 195 -8.16 22.22 -9.20
C PHE A 195 -6.79 22.29 -9.88
N ASN A 196 -5.77 22.31 -9.04
CA ASN A 196 -4.38 22.09 -9.43
C ASN A 196 -3.83 20.89 -8.65
N ILE A 197 -2.85 20.20 -9.24
CA ILE A 197 -2.09 19.18 -8.51
C ILE A 197 -1.04 19.90 -7.67
N GLU A 198 -1.16 19.81 -6.36
CA GLU A 198 -0.25 20.43 -5.39
C GLU A 198 0.93 19.52 -5.06
N SER A 199 0.69 18.22 -4.98
CA SER A 199 1.74 17.25 -4.74
C SER A 199 1.47 15.93 -5.45
N GLU A 200 2.58 15.27 -5.81
CA GLU A 200 2.55 13.95 -6.42
C GLU A 200 3.76 13.13 -5.97
N TRP A 201 3.57 11.83 -5.82
CA TRP A 201 4.64 10.92 -5.44
C TRP A 201 4.39 9.51 -5.95
N SER A 202 5.41 8.68 -5.84
CA SER A 202 5.33 7.26 -6.18
C SER A 202 5.78 6.38 -5.02
N GLY A 203 5.35 5.13 -5.05
CA GLY A 203 5.77 4.09 -4.12
C GLY A 203 5.98 2.76 -4.83
N ILE A 204 6.89 1.94 -4.30
CA ILE A 204 7.18 0.62 -4.86
C ILE A 204 6.50 -0.45 -3.99
N MET A 205 5.64 -1.23 -4.61
CA MET A 205 4.89 -2.33 -4.00
C MET A 205 5.47 -3.67 -4.45
N GLY A 206 5.32 -4.71 -3.62
CA GLY A 206 5.69 -6.09 -3.96
C GLY A 206 4.47 -6.88 -4.40
N PHE A 207 4.48 -7.37 -5.63
CA PHE A 207 3.46 -8.24 -6.22
C PHE A 207 4.01 -9.65 -6.45
N GLY A 208 3.17 -10.58 -6.84
CA GLY A 208 3.51 -11.93 -7.28
C GLY A 208 2.49 -12.46 -8.26
N LYS A 209 2.62 -13.73 -8.64
CA LYS A 209 1.69 -14.43 -9.54
C LYS A 209 0.29 -14.54 -8.94
N ASN A 210 0.20 -14.61 -7.61
CA ASN A 210 -1.05 -14.57 -6.87
C ASN A 210 -1.10 -13.36 -5.92
N LYS A 211 -2.27 -13.11 -5.33
CA LYS A 211 -2.49 -11.97 -4.41
C LYS A 211 -2.13 -12.27 -2.95
N LEU A 212 -1.57 -13.45 -2.65
CA LEU A 212 -1.22 -13.82 -1.29
C LEU A 212 0.12 -13.21 -0.88
N PRO A 213 0.30 -12.81 0.38
CA PRO A 213 1.60 -12.44 0.91
C PRO A 213 2.56 -13.63 0.89
N LEU A 214 3.85 -13.38 0.90
CA LEU A 214 4.88 -14.39 1.02
C LEU A 214 5.44 -14.36 2.44
N ILE A 215 5.11 -15.40 3.22
CA ILE A 215 5.64 -15.63 4.57
C ILE A 215 6.37 -16.96 4.51
N LYS A 216 7.69 -16.95 4.73
CA LYS A 216 8.53 -18.12 4.49
C LYS A 216 9.73 -18.16 5.42
N GLN A 217 10.00 -19.34 5.98
CA GLN A 217 11.30 -19.65 6.58
C GLN A 217 12.32 -19.81 5.45
N VAL A 218 13.35 -18.98 5.46
CA VAL A 218 14.45 -19.02 4.45
C VAL A 218 15.55 -19.94 4.92
N SER A 219 15.94 -19.82 6.19
CA SER A 219 16.88 -20.67 6.89
C SER A 219 16.47 -20.82 8.35
N GLU A 220 17.25 -21.52 9.17
CA GLU A 220 16.98 -21.67 10.61
C GLU A 220 16.78 -20.32 11.31
N ASN A 221 17.50 -19.28 10.88
CA ASN A 221 17.53 -17.99 11.56
C ASN A 221 16.99 -16.82 10.72
N VAL A 222 16.55 -17.05 9.48
CA VAL A 222 16.05 -16.01 8.58
C VAL A 222 14.63 -16.32 8.13
N VAL A 223 13.74 -15.36 8.29
CA VAL A 223 12.36 -15.40 7.78
C VAL A 223 12.07 -14.22 6.85
N LEU A 224 11.14 -14.43 5.93
CA LEU A 224 10.68 -13.46 4.96
C LEU A 224 9.19 -13.20 5.16
N GLY A 225 8.78 -11.92 5.31
CA GLY A 225 7.38 -11.50 5.42
C GLY A 225 7.13 -10.33 4.48
N VAL A 226 6.78 -10.61 3.20
CA VAL A 226 6.76 -9.62 2.10
C VAL A 226 5.64 -9.89 1.10
N ARG A 227 5.62 -9.17 -0.01
CA ARG A 227 4.67 -9.34 -1.13
C ARG A 227 3.24 -9.01 -0.71
N LEU A 228 3.04 -7.82 -0.17
CA LEU A 228 1.74 -7.36 0.34
C LEU A 228 0.74 -6.97 -0.76
N GLY A 229 1.15 -6.97 -2.03
CA GLY A 229 0.27 -6.82 -3.20
C GLY A 229 -0.56 -5.52 -3.26
N GLY A 230 -0.06 -4.43 -2.66
CA GLY A 230 -0.82 -3.18 -2.52
C GLY A 230 -1.79 -3.15 -1.33
N MET A 231 -1.95 -4.26 -0.60
CA MET A 231 -2.90 -4.40 0.51
C MET A 231 -2.25 -4.29 1.91
N GLY A 232 -1.04 -3.74 2.00
CA GLY A 232 -0.25 -3.72 3.24
C GLY A 232 -0.94 -3.07 4.44
N ILE A 233 -1.80 -2.09 4.22
CA ILE A 233 -2.56 -1.43 5.31
C ILE A 233 -3.56 -2.42 5.95
N SER A 234 -4.25 -3.21 5.15
CA SER A 234 -5.28 -4.14 5.65
C SER A 234 -4.71 -5.45 6.19
N ILE A 235 -3.64 -5.98 5.58
CA ILE A 235 -3.11 -7.30 5.94
C ILE A 235 -1.76 -7.26 6.66
N GLY A 236 -1.12 -6.10 6.76
CA GLY A 236 0.24 -5.96 7.30
C GLY A 236 0.39 -6.42 8.75
N SER A 237 -0.62 -6.23 9.59
CA SER A 237 -0.62 -6.69 10.97
C SER A 237 -0.56 -8.22 11.08
N ILE A 238 -1.41 -8.91 10.32
CA ILE A 238 -1.44 -10.39 10.33
C ILE A 238 -0.18 -10.98 9.67
N VAL A 239 0.36 -10.32 8.64
CA VAL A 239 1.63 -10.75 8.04
C VAL A 239 2.78 -10.56 9.02
N GLY A 240 2.80 -9.45 9.75
CA GLY A 240 3.79 -9.20 10.81
C GLY A 240 3.72 -10.22 11.93
N GLU A 241 2.52 -10.52 12.44
CA GLU A 241 2.28 -11.54 13.46
C GLU A 241 2.80 -12.92 13.02
N LYS A 242 2.34 -13.41 11.85
CA LYS A 242 2.77 -14.70 11.31
C LYS A 242 4.28 -14.78 11.04
N THR A 243 4.89 -13.66 10.63
CA THR A 243 6.34 -13.59 10.43
C THR A 243 7.07 -13.67 11.78
N ALA A 244 6.54 -13.01 12.81
CA ALA A 244 7.09 -13.08 14.16
C ALA A 244 6.94 -14.47 14.77
N ASP A 245 5.78 -15.11 14.62
CA ASP A 245 5.57 -16.49 15.09
C ASP A 245 6.53 -17.46 14.43
N LEU A 246 6.72 -17.33 13.12
CA LEU A 246 7.61 -18.19 12.36
C LEU A 246 9.07 -18.07 12.82
N ILE A 247 9.56 -16.84 13.06
CA ILE A 247 10.94 -16.64 13.51
C ILE A 247 11.15 -17.03 14.98
N LEU A 248 10.10 -17.01 15.79
CA LEU A 248 10.14 -17.40 17.20
C LEU A 248 9.83 -18.87 17.42
N ASN A 249 9.52 -19.64 16.36
CA ASN A 249 9.12 -21.04 16.40
C ASN A 249 7.89 -21.27 17.32
N LYS A 250 6.87 -20.41 17.20
CA LYS A 250 5.61 -20.49 17.94
C LYS A 250 4.50 -21.12 17.12
#